data_133b32a94dad4602ec2a0f56b360dc77
#
_entry.id   133b32a94dad4602ec2a0f56b360dc77
#
_cell.length_a   1.000
_cell.length_b   1.000
_cell.length_c   1.000
_cell.angle_alpha   90.00
_cell.angle_beta   90.00
_cell.angle_gamma   90.00
#
_symmetry.space_group_name_H-M   'P 1'
#
loop_
_entity.id
_entity.type
_entity.pdbx_description
1 polymer ?
#
loop_
_entity_poly.entity_id
_entity_poly.type
_entity_poly.pdbx_seq_one_letter_code
_entity_poly.pdbx_strand_id
1 'polypeptide(L)'
;MLTLKQLAVDALSKLPLQGQTTIAVDAEARAILREWMLAARRGTLPQATTPATTPSADAPQSVEEKLDWLRRKAQNWKAAKTLGTLRDTMVFATGTPHARLMLVGEAPGYEEELQQEPFVGPAGQKLTQILSTMGLKRSEVYISNICKFRPSMGPQQHTANRAPSEEEIAACLPIIQAEIRAITPACIVCLGGTAARGLLGHAASVASQRGKWFETQGIPVRVTYHPSYLLRNDTITARRAVWEDMLAVMQKLGMNISEKQRRYFQ
;
A
#
# COMPACT_ATOMS: atom_id res chain seq x y z
N MET A 1 -4.85 25.61 -22.33
CA MET A 1 -4.10 25.83 -21.09
C MET A 1 -5.07 26.32 -20.03
N LEU A 2 -5.28 25.57 -18.96
CA LEU A 2 -6.09 26.01 -17.83
C LEU A 2 -5.33 27.11 -17.07
N THR A 3 -6.00 28.19 -16.69
CA THR A 3 -5.38 29.25 -15.92
C THR A 3 -5.09 28.77 -14.48
N LEU A 4 -4.09 29.36 -13.81
CA LEU A 4 -3.76 29.05 -12.41
C LEU A 4 -4.98 29.17 -11.49
N LYS A 5 -5.90 30.10 -11.79
CA LYS A 5 -7.17 30.27 -11.08
C LYS A 5 -8.09 29.05 -11.26
N GLN A 6 -8.15 28.48 -12.48
CA GLN A 6 -8.93 27.27 -12.75
C GLN A 6 -8.33 26.03 -12.06
N LEU A 7 -6.99 25.92 -12.04
CA LEU A 7 -6.29 24.83 -11.32
C LEU A 7 -6.50 24.92 -9.79
N ALA A 8 -6.43 26.11 -9.22
CA ALA A 8 -6.68 26.33 -7.79
C ALA A 8 -8.15 26.03 -7.41
N VAL A 9 -9.12 26.47 -8.25
CA VAL A 9 -10.54 26.18 -8.06
C VAL A 9 -10.82 24.69 -8.21
N ASP A 10 -10.20 24.01 -9.19
CA ASP A 10 -10.33 22.56 -9.39
C ASP A 10 -9.72 21.76 -8.24
N ALA A 11 -8.58 22.17 -7.70
CA ALA A 11 -7.97 21.57 -6.52
C ALA A 11 -8.82 21.76 -5.26
N LEU A 12 -9.40 22.95 -5.05
CA LEU A 12 -10.27 23.23 -3.92
C LEU A 12 -11.62 22.52 -4.00
N SER A 13 -12.16 22.32 -5.23
CA SER A 13 -13.42 21.61 -5.45
C SER A 13 -13.32 20.10 -5.22
N LYS A 14 -12.11 19.54 -5.24
CA LYS A 14 -11.82 18.12 -4.96
C LYS A 14 -11.57 17.81 -3.49
N LEU A 15 -11.50 18.84 -2.63
CA LEU A 15 -11.45 18.61 -1.18
C LEU A 15 -12.83 18.12 -0.70
N PRO A 16 -12.92 17.04 0.09
CA PRO A 16 -14.18 16.56 0.64
C PRO A 16 -14.69 17.57 1.67
N LEU A 17 -15.50 18.51 1.23
CA LEU A 17 -16.22 19.45 2.08
C LEU A 17 -17.41 18.74 2.71
N GLN A 18 -17.23 18.13 3.86
CA GLN A 18 -18.33 17.63 4.70
C GLN A 18 -19.16 18.82 5.21
N GLY A 19 -20.01 19.40 4.34
CA GLY A 19 -20.98 20.42 4.72
C GLY A 19 -20.43 21.77 5.21
N GLN A 20 -19.12 22.00 5.16
CA GLN A 20 -18.51 23.28 5.54
C GLN A 20 -18.29 24.17 4.30
N THR A 21 -18.90 25.34 4.30
CA THR A 21 -18.77 26.38 3.26
C THR A 21 -17.51 27.24 3.42
N THR A 22 -16.74 27.04 4.48
CA THR A 22 -15.52 27.83 4.78
C THR A 22 -14.40 26.94 5.31
N ILE A 23 -13.20 27.14 4.78
CA ILE A 23 -11.97 26.51 5.27
C ILE A 23 -11.30 27.49 6.21
N ALA A 24 -11.01 27.07 7.45
CA ALA A 24 -10.20 27.87 8.38
C ALA A 24 -8.75 27.83 7.90
N VAL A 25 -8.24 28.98 7.48
CA VAL A 25 -6.84 29.16 7.03
C VAL A 25 -6.11 29.91 8.15
N ASP A 26 -4.93 29.43 8.53
CA ASP A 26 -4.10 30.11 9.53
C ASP A 26 -3.57 31.48 9.03
N ALA A 27 -2.93 32.23 9.91
CA ALA A 27 -2.47 33.59 9.59
C ALA A 27 -1.37 33.59 8.51
N GLU A 28 -0.54 32.56 8.47
CA GLU A 28 0.57 32.43 7.51
C GLU A 28 0.04 32.11 6.12
N ALA A 29 -0.88 31.16 5.99
CA ALA A 29 -1.53 30.83 4.72
C ALA A 29 -2.37 32.02 4.17
N ARG A 30 -3.00 32.83 5.05
CA ARG A 30 -3.69 34.08 4.64
C ARG A 30 -2.71 35.12 4.10
N ALA A 31 -1.51 35.26 4.68
CA ALA A 31 -0.49 36.16 4.19
C ALA A 31 -0.02 35.76 2.80
N ILE A 32 0.28 34.48 2.58
CA ILE A 32 0.69 33.92 1.28
C ILE A 32 -0.40 34.14 0.23
N LEU A 33 -1.66 33.85 0.54
CA LEU A 33 -2.77 34.06 -0.38
C LEU A 33 -2.96 35.54 -0.74
N ARG A 34 -2.77 36.47 0.22
CA ARG A 34 -2.81 37.91 -0.06
C ARG A 34 -1.68 38.36 -1.00
N GLU A 35 -0.46 37.90 -0.78
CA GLU A 35 0.67 38.19 -1.67
C GLU A 35 0.42 37.69 -3.09
N TRP A 36 -0.08 36.49 -3.25
CA TRP A 36 -0.43 35.91 -4.56
C TRP A 36 -1.56 36.69 -5.25
N MET A 37 -2.57 37.12 -4.50
CA MET A 37 -3.66 37.95 -5.05
C MET A 37 -3.16 39.33 -5.50
N LEU A 38 -2.23 39.92 -4.77
CA LEU A 38 -1.63 41.20 -5.13
C LEU A 38 -0.67 41.08 -6.32
N ALA A 39 0.12 40.03 -6.39
CA ALA A 39 0.98 39.71 -7.51
C ALA A 39 0.17 39.41 -8.80
N ALA A 40 -0.95 38.72 -8.68
CA ALA A 40 -1.88 38.45 -9.79
C ALA A 40 -2.52 39.72 -10.34
N ARG A 41 -2.86 40.69 -9.46
CA ARG A 41 -3.41 42.01 -9.88
C ARG A 41 -2.38 42.88 -10.57
N ARG A 42 -1.10 42.75 -10.26
CA ARG A 42 0.01 43.52 -10.83
C ARG A 42 0.55 42.90 -12.13
N GLY A 43 0.04 41.73 -12.56
CA GLY A 43 0.56 41.01 -13.74
C GLY A 43 1.99 40.43 -13.52
N THR A 44 2.49 40.53 -12.31
CA THR A 44 3.82 40.06 -11.88
C THR A 44 3.71 38.75 -11.08
N LEU A 45 2.87 37.82 -11.53
CA LEU A 45 2.96 36.47 -10.95
C LEU A 45 4.39 35.99 -11.17
N PRO A 46 5.13 35.57 -10.14
CA PRO A 46 6.37 34.88 -10.35
C PRO A 46 6.03 33.73 -11.34
N GLN A 47 6.69 33.71 -12.48
CA GLN A 47 6.73 32.47 -13.23
C GLN A 47 7.12 31.43 -12.18
N ALA A 48 6.32 30.34 -12.09
CA ALA A 48 6.71 29.20 -11.31
C ALA A 48 8.05 28.74 -11.90
N THR A 49 9.13 29.34 -11.45
CA THR A 49 10.40 28.68 -11.41
C THR A 49 10.13 27.52 -10.48
N THR A 50 9.72 26.38 -11.04
CA THR A 50 9.99 25.12 -10.39
C THR A 50 11.42 25.31 -9.90
N PRO A 51 11.69 25.33 -8.58
CA PRO A 51 13.07 25.26 -8.17
C PRO A 51 13.54 23.99 -8.87
N ALA A 52 14.45 24.14 -9.82
CA ALA A 52 15.28 23.05 -10.26
C ALA A 52 16.02 22.68 -8.98
N THR A 53 15.38 21.83 -8.17
CA THR A 53 16.04 21.12 -7.08
C THR A 53 17.05 20.28 -7.85
N THR A 54 18.25 20.83 -8.01
CA THR A 54 19.40 20.03 -8.35
C THR A 54 19.30 18.87 -7.38
N PRO A 55 19.12 17.61 -7.84
CA PRO A 55 19.04 16.48 -6.92
C PRO A 55 20.30 16.59 -6.08
N SER A 56 20.16 16.68 -4.75
CA SER A 56 21.31 16.63 -3.89
C SER A 56 22.05 15.36 -4.28
N ALA A 57 23.38 15.41 -4.35
CA ALA A 57 24.19 14.26 -4.77
C ALA A 57 23.89 12.99 -3.94
N ASP A 58 23.18 13.14 -2.81
CA ASP A 58 22.75 12.10 -1.88
C ASP A 58 21.29 11.62 -2.09
N ALA A 59 20.55 12.12 -3.11
CA ALA A 59 19.19 11.65 -3.33
C ALA A 59 19.20 10.27 -4.01
N PRO A 60 18.45 9.27 -3.48
CA PRO A 60 18.42 7.91 -4.04
C PRO A 60 17.96 7.96 -5.51
N GLN A 61 18.79 7.45 -6.41
CA GLN A 61 18.53 7.48 -7.84
C GLN A 61 17.88 6.18 -8.34
N SER A 62 18.33 5.03 -7.83
CA SER A 62 17.74 3.73 -8.19
C SER A 62 16.55 3.36 -7.30
N VAL A 63 15.79 2.36 -7.73
CA VAL A 63 14.66 1.82 -6.94
C VAL A 63 15.18 1.16 -5.67
N GLU A 64 16.31 0.44 -5.77
CA GLU A 64 16.98 -0.20 -4.65
C GLU A 64 17.41 0.82 -3.60
N GLU A 65 18.07 1.90 -4.01
CA GLU A 65 18.50 2.98 -3.12
C GLU A 65 17.31 3.64 -2.42
N LYS A 66 16.20 3.85 -3.15
CA LYS A 66 14.96 4.40 -2.58
C LYS A 66 14.36 3.48 -1.51
N LEU A 67 14.32 2.17 -1.79
CA LEU A 67 13.80 1.19 -0.85
C LEU A 67 14.71 1.02 0.37
N ASP A 68 16.03 1.03 0.19
CA ASP A 68 16.98 0.98 1.29
C ASP A 68 16.93 2.22 2.17
N TRP A 69 16.80 3.39 1.56
CA TRP A 69 16.58 4.63 2.29
C TRP A 69 15.27 4.57 3.09
N LEU A 70 14.18 4.12 2.45
CA LEU A 70 12.88 3.97 3.08
C LEU A 70 12.92 2.96 4.23
N ARG A 71 13.60 1.82 4.06
CA ARG A 71 13.81 0.80 5.10
C ARG A 71 14.49 1.40 6.32
N ARG A 72 15.59 2.14 6.14
CA ARG A 72 16.29 2.82 7.25
C ARG A 72 15.41 3.83 7.96
N LYS A 73 14.61 4.61 7.22
CA LYS A 73 13.65 5.56 7.81
C LYS A 73 12.51 4.87 8.54
N ALA A 74 11.95 3.80 7.96
CA ALA A 74 10.85 3.04 8.53
C ALA A 74 11.22 2.37 9.86
N GLN A 75 12.47 1.95 10.05
CA GLN A 75 12.92 1.32 11.30
C GLN A 75 12.70 2.21 12.53
N ASN A 76 12.80 3.51 12.37
CA ASN A 76 12.59 4.51 13.41
C ASN A 76 11.34 5.37 13.14
N TRP A 77 10.31 4.80 12.49
CA TRP A 77 9.12 5.52 12.09
C TRP A 77 8.35 6.06 13.29
N LYS A 78 8.51 7.35 13.55
CA LYS A 78 8.02 8.01 14.77
C LYS A 78 6.51 7.81 14.98
N ALA A 79 5.70 7.96 13.91
CA ALA A 79 4.25 7.82 14.02
C ALA A 79 3.84 6.43 14.55
N ALA A 80 4.48 5.35 14.10
CA ALA A 80 4.20 3.99 14.58
C ALA A 80 4.73 3.76 16.00
N LYS A 81 5.94 4.23 16.30
CA LYS A 81 6.56 4.05 17.63
C LYS A 81 5.84 4.82 18.74
N THR A 82 5.33 6.01 18.45
CA THR A 82 4.62 6.83 19.44
C THR A 82 3.30 6.21 19.90
N LEU A 83 2.70 5.30 19.12
CA LEU A 83 1.47 4.61 19.52
C LEU A 83 1.68 3.69 20.73
N GLY A 84 2.86 3.10 20.91
CA GLY A 84 3.15 2.16 21.99
C GLY A 84 2.38 0.84 21.91
N THR A 85 1.64 0.60 20.83
CA THR A 85 0.78 -0.58 20.60
C THR A 85 1.35 -1.53 19.54
N LEU A 86 2.48 -1.18 18.96
CA LEU A 86 3.24 -1.99 18.02
C LEU A 86 4.55 -2.45 18.65
N ARG A 87 5.02 -3.62 18.26
CA ARG A 87 6.31 -4.16 18.70
C ARG A 87 7.46 -3.45 17.96
N ASP A 88 8.68 -3.59 18.47
CA ASP A 88 9.84 -2.84 17.98
C ASP A 88 10.50 -3.44 16.73
N THR A 89 10.35 -4.75 16.53
CA THR A 89 10.97 -5.44 15.40
C THR A 89 10.25 -5.13 14.10
N MET A 90 10.98 -4.52 13.17
CA MET A 90 10.45 -4.19 11.86
C MET A 90 10.55 -5.37 10.90
N VAL A 91 9.44 -5.65 10.22
CA VAL A 91 9.37 -6.57 9.06
C VAL A 91 9.05 -5.73 7.84
N PHE A 92 10.05 -5.46 6.99
CA PHE A 92 9.89 -4.48 5.91
C PHE A 92 9.18 -5.08 4.70
N ALA A 93 9.91 -5.80 3.87
CA ALA A 93 9.41 -6.43 2.64
C ALA A 93 10.40 -7.49 2.15
N THR A 94 9.97 -8.33 1.20
CA THR A 94 10.81 -9.32 0.51
C THR A 94 10.49 -9.37 -0.98
N GLY A 95 11.41 -9.91 -1.78
CA GLY A 95 11.27 -10.05 -3.22
C GLY A 95 12.10 -9.04 -4.01
N THR A 96 11.72 -8.76 -5.25
CA THR A 96 12.49 -7.87 -6.13
C THR A 96 11.92 -6.45 -6.18
N PRO A 97 12.78 -5.41 -6.15
CA PRO A 97 12.35 -4.03 -6.33
C PRO A 97 11.79 -3.72 -7.73
N HIS A 98 12.04 -4.58 -8.72
CA HIS A 98 11.52 -4.46 -10.09
C HIS A 98 10.29 -5.31 -10.36
N ALA A 99 9.55 -5.68 -9.29
CA ALA A 99 8.39 -6.54 -9.40
C ALA A 99 7.25 -5.90 -10.20
N ARG A 100 6.71 -6.65 -11.15
CA ARG A 100 5.46 -6.29 -11.84
C ARG A 100 4.22 -6.55 -10.97
N LEU A 101 4.33 -7.47 -10.01
CA LEU A 101 3.28 -7.83 -9.05
C LEU A 101 3.71 -7.50 -7.63
N MET A 102 2.93 -6.69 -6.93
CA MET A 102 3.08 -6.41 -5.52
C MET A 102 1.94 -7.03 -4.72
N LEU A 103 2.28 -7.78 -3.67
CA LEU A 103 1.31 -8.37 -2.75
C LEU A 103 1.40 -7.65 -1.41
N VAL A 104 0.27 -7.18 -0.92
CA VAL A 104 0.18 -6.41 0.32
C VAL A 104 -0.74 -7.11 1.30
N GLY A 105 -0.19 -7.51 2.43
CA GLY A 105 -0.91 -8.07 3.56
C GLY A 105 -1.25 -7.05 4.64
N GLU A 106 -1.61 -7.58 5.81
CA GLU A 106 -2.09 -6.81 6.97
C GLU A 106 -0.94 -6.29 7.84
N ALA A 107 -0.28 -7.19 8.53
CA ALA A 107 0.80 -6.94 9.50
C ALA A 107 1.63 -8.21 9.68
N PRO A 108 2.86 -8.11 10.21
CA PRO A 108 3.65 -9.27 10.60
C PRO A 108 2.97 -10.08 11.71
N GLY A 109 3.08 -11.40 11.62
CA GLY A 109 2.79 -12.32 12.72
C GLY A 109 4.05 -12.64 13.51
N TYR A 110 3.95 -13.65 14.39
CA TYR A 110 5.04 -14.11 15.25
C TYR A 110 6.26 -14.61 14.45
N GLU A 111 6.02 -15.50 13.48
CA GLU A 111 7.10 -16.07 12.66
C GLU A 111 7.78 -15.00 11.79
N GLU A 112 6.98 -14.07 11.25
CA GLU A 112 7.48 -12.95 10.47
C GLU A 112 8.34 -12.00 11.32
N GLU A 113 7.92 -11.72 12.56
CA GLU A 113 8.70 -10.91 13.50
C GLU A 113 10.04 -11.59 13.87
N LEU A 114 10.02 -12.90 14.10
CA LEU A 114 11.20 -13.69 14.45
C LEU A 114 12.22 -13.71 13.30
N GLN A 115 11.75 -13.93 12.06
CA GLN A 115 12.61 -14.02 10.87
C GLN A 115 12.86 -12.69 10.17
N GLN A 116 12.15 -11.62 10.58
CA GLN A 116 12.19 -10.29 9.96
C GLN A 116 11.85 -10.31 8.46
N GLU A 117 11.06 -11.29 8.04
CA GLU A 117 10.61 -11.43 6.65
C GLU A 117 9.08 -11.62 6.60
N PRO A 118 8.36 -10.93 5.67
CA PRO A 118 6.92 -11.05 5.55
C PRO A 118 6.51 -12.40 4.94
N PHE A 119 5.40 -12.95 5.45
CA PHE A 119 4.80 -14.18 4.93
C PHE A 119 5.74 -15.40 4.95
N VAL A 120 6.35 -15.69 6.09
CA VAL A 120 7.17 -16.89 6.31
C VAL A 120 6.44 -17.99 7.08
N GLY A 121 5.44 -17.63 7.91
CA GLY A 121 4.62 -18.57 8.65
C GLY A 121 3.63 -19.35 7.77
N PRO A 122 2.67 -20.09 8.37
CA PRO A 122 1.74 -20.95 7.62
C PRO A 122 0.95 -20.22 6.51
N ALA A 123 0.52 -18.97 6.77
CA ALA A 123 -0.13 -18.13 5.77
C ALA A 123 0.82 -17.79 4.60
N GLY A 124 2.09 -17.57 4.90
CA GLY A 124 3.14 -17.31 3.90
C GLY A 124 3.44 -18.54 3.05
N GLN A 125 3.48 -19.73 3.64
CA GLN A 125 3.60 -20.98 2.89
C GLN A 125 2.43 -21.19 1.93
N LYS A 126 1.20 -20.86 2.35
CA LYS A 126 0.03 -20.88 1.48
C LYS A 126 0.16 -19.86 0.35
N LEU A 127 0.65 -18.65 0.61
CA LEU A 127 0.94 -17.65 -0.42
C LEU A 127 1.98 -18.16 -1.44
N THR A 128 3.04 -18.80 -0.96
CA THR A 128 4.06 -19.42 -1.83
C THR A 128 3.48 -20.49 -2.74
N GLN A 129 2.55 -21.31 -2.25
CA GLN A 129 1.83 -22.30 -3.07
C GLN A 129 0.97 -21.62 -4.14
N ILE A 130 0.27 -20.54 -3.80
CA ILE A 130 -0.53 -19.76 -4.76
C ILE A 130 0.38 -19.18 -5.86
N LEU A 131 1.48 -18.54 -5.49
CA LEU A 131 2.44 -17.98 -6.44
C LEU A 131 3.04 -19.06 -7.35
N SER A 132 3.45 -20.19 -6.78
CA SER A 132 3.95 -21.36 -7.57
C SER A 132 2.92 -21.86 -8.57
N THR A 133 1.64 -21.89 -8.18
CA THR A 133 0.54 -22.28 -9.08
C THR A 133 0.32 -21.26 -10.21
N MET A 134 0.60 -19.97 -9.96
CA MET A 134 0.64 -18.93 -11.00
C MET A 134 1.88 -19.06 -11.92
N GLY A 135 2.88 -19.85 -11.54
CA GLY A 135 4.18 -19.94 -12.23
C GLY A 135 5.18 -18.87 -11.77
N LEU A 136 4.99 -18.29 -10.59
CA LEU A 136 5.85 -17.25 -10.02
C LEU A 136 6.60 -17.76 -8.79
N LYS A 137 7.84 -17.27 -8.61
CA LYS A 137 8.63 -17.44 -7.39
C LYS A 137 8.45 -16.21 -6.50
N ARG A 138 8.67 -16.36 -5.19
CA ARG A 138 8.67 -15.23 -4.26
C ARG A 138 9.68 -14.14 -4.64
N SER A 139 10.82 -14.54 -5.22
CA SER A 139 11.87 -13.61 -5.68
C SER A 139 11.49 -12.80 -6.94
N GLU A 140 10.39 -13.13 -7.61
CA GLU A 140 9.91 -12.44 -8.83
C GLU A 140 8.79 -11.45 -8.55
N VAL A 141 8.31 -11.41 -7.32
CA VAL A 141 7.26 -10.50 -6.85
C VAL A 141 7.79 -9.62 -5.72
N TYR A 142 7.03 -8.61 -5.31
CA TYR A 142 7.30 -7.85 -4.09
C TYR A 142 6.19 -8.13 -3.07
N ILE A 143 6.59 -8.55 -1.87
CA ILE A 143 5.67 -8.94 -0.80
C ILE A 143 5.89 -8.02 0.40
N SER A 144 4.83 -7.39 0.87
CA SER A 144 4.86 -6.44 1.96
C SER A 144 3.56 -6.47 2.78
N ASN A 145 3.48 -5.64 3.81
CA ASN A 145 2.30 -5.46 4.65
C ASN A 145 1.97 -3.97 4.81
N ILE A 146 0.73 -3.63 5.15
CA ILE A 146 0.34 -2.27 5.56
C ILE A 146 1.16 -1.86 6.77
N CYS A 147 1.09 -2.64 7.87
CA CYS A 147 1.89 -2.41 9.07
C CYS A 147 3.25 -3.12 8.94
N LYS A 148 4.33 -2.41 9.32
CA LYS A 148 5.69 -2.97 9.31
C LYS A 148 6.09 -3.58 10.63
N PHE A 149 5.28 -3.41 11.64
CA PHE A 149 5.51 -3.87 13.00
C PHE A 149 4.34 -4.73 13.44
N ARG A 150 4.64 -5.80 14.18
CA ARG A 150 3.60 -6.68 14.71
C ARG A 150 2.76 -5.95 15.77
N PRO A 151 1.41 -5.96 15.68
CA PRO A 151 0.56 -5.43 16.73
C PRO A 151 0.78 -6.11 18.08
N SER A 152 0.96 -5.32 19.13
CA SER A 152 1.22 -5.82 20.48
C SER A 152 -0.07 -6.17 21.20
N MET A 153 -0.03 -7.23 21.99
CA MET A 153 -1.08 -7.68 22.94
C MET A 153 -0.55 -7.65 24.39
N GLY A 154 0.59 -6.98 24.61
CA GLY A 154 1.26 -6.93 25.90
C GLY A 154 2.30 -8.05 26.11
N PRO A 155 2.89 -8.13 27.31
CA PRO A 155 4.04 -9.01 27.58
C PRO A 155 3.75 -10.51 27.40
N GLN A 156 2.51 -10.94 27.58
CA GLN A 156 2.11 -12.35 27.50
C GLN A 156 1.57 -12.75 26.10
N GLN A 157 1.89 -11.98 25.07
CA GLN A 157 1.37 -12.23 23.72
C GLN A 157 1.85 -13.57 23.12
N HIS A 158 3.05 -14.03 23.45
CA HIS A 158 3.67 -15.24 22.88
C HIS A 158 3.49 -15.29 21.35
N THR A 159 2.87 -16.36 20.82
CA THR A 159 2.62 -16.58 19.39
C THR A 159 1.29 -15.97 18.89
N ALA A 160 0.45 -15.43 19.78
CA ALA A 160 -0.86 -14.89 19.41
C ALA A 160 -0.72 -13.63 18.54
N ASN A 161 -1.59 -13.49 17.56
CA ASN A 161 -1.62 -12.33 16.67
C ASN A 161 -3.01 -11.69 16.70
N ARG A 162 -3.06 -10.35 16.61
CA ARG A 162 -4.28 -9.58 16.41
C ARG A 162 -4.18 -8.73 15.14
N ALA A 163 -5.32 -8.35 14.62
CA ALA A 163 -5.37 -7.35 13.56
C ALA A 163 -4.90 -5.98 14.08
N PRO A 164 -4.27 -5.15 13.23
CA PRO A 164 -3.92 -3.78 13.58
C PRO A 164 -5.18 -2.91 13.74
N SER A 165 -5.09 -1.90 14.63
CA SER A 165 -6.11 -0.87 14.76
C SER A 165 -6.08 0.13 13.59
N GLU A 166 -7.11 0.98 13.51
CA GLU A 166 -7.16 2.04 12.48
C GLU A 166 -5.99 3.03 12.64
N GLU A 167 -5.62 3.35 13.89
CA GLU A 167 -4.50 4.24 14.19
C GLU A 167 -3.17 3.61 13.77
N GLU A 168 -3.00 2.29 13.99
CA GLU A 168 -1.81 1.55 13.57
C GLU A 168 -1.69 1.49 12.04
N ILE A 169 -2.82 1.25 11.36
CA ILE A 169 -2.90 1.30 9.89
C ILE A 169 -2.52 2.70 9.40
N ALA A 170 -3.15 3.74 9.94
CA ALA A 170 -2.91 5.12 9.53
C ALA A 170 -1.45 5.54 9.77
N ALA A 171 -0.85 5.14 10.89
CA ALA A 171 0.55 5.43 11.23
C ALA A 171 1.54 4.75 10.28
N CYS A 172 1.24 3.54 9.79
CA CYS A 172 2.12 2.78 8.90
C CYS A 172 1.86 3.02 7.41
N LEU A 173 0.68 3.51 7.04
CA LEU A 173 0.25 3.72 5.65
C LEU A 173 1.23 4.53 4.80
N PRO A 174 1.87 5.62 5.29
CA PRO A 174 2.84 6.38 4.49
C PRO A 174 4.03 5.56 4.00
N ILE A 175 4.43 4.52 4.76
CA ILE A 175 5.57 3.66 4.39
C ILE A 175 5.20 2.81 3.16
N ILE A 176 4.09 2.06 3.21
CA ILE A 176 3.66 1.23 2.08
C ILE A 176 3.33 2.07 0.84
N GLN A 177 2.77 3.27 1.02
CA GLN A 177 2.55 4.20 -0.08
C GLN A 177 3.86 4.66 -0.74
N ALA A 178 4.93 4.83 0.04
CA ALA A 178 6.25 5.14 -0.49
C ALA A 178 6.89 3.95 -1.20
N GLU A 179 6.70 2.72 -0.71
CA GLU A 179 7.12 1.51 -1.43
C GLU A 179 6.42 1.40 -2.80
N ILE A 180 5.11 1.62 -2.85
CA ILE A 180 4.32 1.59 -4.10
C ILE A 180 4.87 2.64 -5.09
N ARG A 181 5.16 3.87 -4.63
CA ARG A 181 5.76 4.91 -5.48
C ARG A 181 7.17 4.56 -5.97
N ALA A 182 7.96 3.88 -5.16
CA ALA A 182 9.30 3.49 -5.55
C ALA A 182 9.29 2.36 -6.58
N ILE A 183 8.45 1.34 -6.38
CA ILE A 183 8.38 0.13 -7.21
C ILE A 183 7.59 0.36 -8.48
N THR A 184 6.48 1.14 -8.42
CA THR A 184 5.52 1.33 -9.52
C THR A 184 5.12 0.02 -10.19
N PRO A 185 4.55 -0.96 -9.43
CA PRO A 185 4.20 -2.26 -9.98
C PRO A 185 3.08 -2.16 -11.03
N ALA A 186 3.01 -3.09 -11.95
CA ALA A 186 1.92 -3.16 -12.93
C ALA A 186 0.57 -3.55 -12.31
N CYS A 187 0.60 -4.21 -11.14
CA CYS A 187 -0.60 -4.64 -10.41
C CYS A 187 -0.28 -4.83 -8.92
N ILE A 188 -1.25 -4.48 -8.07
CA ILE A 188 -1.23 -4.76 -6.62
C ILE A 188 -2.32 -5.76 -6.28
N VAL A 189 -2.01 -6.73 -5.40
CA VAL A 189 -3.00 -7.62 -4.79
C VAL A 189 -3.07 -7.33 -3.30
N CYS A 190 -4.24 -6.89 -2.83
CA CYS A 190 -4.56 -6.79 -1.41
C CYS A 190 -4.97 -8.15 -0.87
N LEU A 191 -4.19 -8.69 0.05
CA LEU A 191 -4.43 -9.95 0.74
C LEU A 191 -5.25 -9.69 2.00
N GLY A 192 -6.59 -9.75 1.88
CA GLY A 192 -7.52 -9.55 2.99
C GLY A 192 -8.08 -8.13 3.13
N GLY A 193 -9.01 -7.98 4.08
CA GLY A 193 -9.78 -6.75 4.27
C GLY A 193 -8.95 -5.58 4.79
N THR A 194 -7.99 -5.85 5.69
CA THR A 194 -7.13 -4.80 6.27
C THR A 194 -6.24 -4.17 5.21
N ALA A 195 -5.64 -4.97 4.32
CA ALA A 195 -4.84 -4.46 3.20
C ALA A 195 -5.69 -3.63 2.24
N ALA A 196 -6.89 -4.12 1.89
CA ALA A 196 -7.83 -3.39 1.05
C ALA A 196 -8.26 -2.06 1.68
N ARG A 197 -8.63 -2.05 2.98
CA ARG A 197 -9.01 -0.84 3.72
C ARG A 197 -7.87 0.18 3.77
N GLY A 198 -6.65 -0.26 4.07
CA GLY A 198 -5.49 0.62 4.13
C GLY A 198 -5.19 1.30 2.79
N LEU A 199 -5.19 0.55 1.68
CA LEU A 199 -4.82 1.10 0.37
C LEU A 199 -5.97 1.80 -0.36
N LEU A 200 -7.23 1.38 -0.15
CA LEU A 200 -8.39 1.89 -0.87
C LEU A 200 -9.24 2.89 -0.04
N GLY A 201 -8.95 3.01 1.26
CA GLY A 201 -9.57 4.02 2.12
C GLY A 201 -11.04 3.75 2.50
N HIS A 202 -11.58 2.56 2.23
CA HIS A 202 -12.95 2.22 2.57
C HIS A 202 -13.10 0.83 3.23
N ALA A 203 -14.00 0.75 4.20
CA ALA A 203 -14.31 -0.49 4.92
C ALA A 203 -15.43 -1.24 4.21
N ALA A 204 -15.07 -2.16 3.30
CA ALA A 204 -16.00 -3.10 2.71
C ALA A 204 -15.52 -4.53 2.92
N SER A 205 -16.43 -5.50 2.96
CA SER A 205 -16.04 -6.90 3.12
C SER A 205 -15.22 -7.38 1.92
N VAL A 206 -14.26 -8.28 2.14
CA VAL A 206 -13.50 -8.89 1.04
C VAL A 206 -14.45 -9.54 0.02
N ALA A 207 -15.51 -10.20 0.49
CA ALA A 207 -16.48 -10.86 -0.37
C ALA A 207 -17.17 -9.89 -1.36
N SER A 208 -17.46 -8.65 -0.93
CA SER A 208 -18.09 -7.63 -1.80
C SER A 208 -17.11 -6.94 -2.74
N GLN A 209 -15.81 -6.98 -2.43
CA GLN A 209 -14.76 -6.35 -3.22
C GLN A 209 -14.13 -7.31 -4.24
N ARG A 210 -14.11 -8.62 -3.95
CA ARG A 210 -13.60 -9.63 -4.86
C ARG A 210 -14.29 -9.58 -6.22
N GLY A 211 -13.60 -10.00 -7.24
CA GLY A 211 -14.10 -9.96 -8.61
C GLY A 211 -14.00 -8.60 -9.29
N LYS A 212 -13.70 -7.53 -8.56
CA LYS A 212 -13.61 -6.15 -9.06
C LYS A 212 -12.16 -5.67 -9.12
N TRP A 213 -11.92 -4.69 -9.98
CA TRP A 213 -10.69 -3.92 -10.02
C TRP A 213 -10.90 -2.56 -9.35
N PHE A 214 -9.93 -2.17 -8.55
CA PHE A 214 -9.81 -0.86 -7.93
C PHE A 214 -8.52 -0.20 -8.40
N GLU A 215 -8.22 0.99 -7.91
CA GLU A 215 -7.02 1.72 -8.24
C GLU A 215 -6.46 2.45 -7.00
N THR A 216 -5.15 2.48 -6.87
CA THR A 216 -4.42 3.36 -5.94
C THR A 216 -3.19 3.90 -6.63
N GLN A 217 -2.95 5.21 -6.55
CA GLN A 217 -1.81 5.89 -7.19
C GLN A 217 -1.68 5.58 -8.70
N GLY A 218 -2.79 5.41 -9.42
CA GLY A 218 -2.79 5.04 -10.84
C GLY A 218 -2.50 3.56 -11.13
N ILE A 219 -2.35 2.73 -10.10
CA ILE A 219 -2.01 1.31 -10.22
C ILE A 219 -3.25 0.45 -9.95
N PRO A 220 -3.58 -0.52 -10.82
CA PRO A 220 -4.72 -1.42 -10.63
C PRO A 220 -4.51 -2.33 -9.42
N VAL A 221 -5.57 -2.45 -8.62
CA VAL A 221 -5.61 -3.23 -7.37
C VAL A 221 -6.66 -4.32 -7.46
N ARG A 222 -6.26 -5.56 -7.14
CA ARG A 222 -7.16 -6.69 -6.93
C ARG A 222 -7.27 -6.99 -5.44
N VAL A 223 -8.49 -7.23 -4.94
CA VAL A 223 -8.72 -7.68 -3.57
C VAL A 223 -9.03 -9.16 -3.58
N THR A 224 -8.40 -9.92 -2.68
CA THR A 224 -8.68 -11.35 -2.49
C THR A 224 -8.66 -11.71 -1.00
N TYR A 225 -9.05 -12.94 -0.65
CA TYR A 225 -8.95 -13.42 0.71
C TYR A 225 -7.50 -13.51 1.16
N HIS A 226 -7.26 -13.20 2.44
CA HIS A 226 -5.94 -13.42 3.05
C HIS A 226 -5.59 -14.91 3.03
N PRO A 227 -4.33 -15.32 2.79
CA PRO A 227 -3.95 -16.74 2.77
C PRO A 227 -4.33 -17.50 4.04
N SER A 228 -4.33 -16.85 5.21
CA SER A 228 -4.80 -17.45 6.47
C SER A 228 -6.28 -17.82 6.46
N TYR A 229 -7.10 -17.21 5.62
CA TYR A 229 -8.49 -17.60 5.45
C TYR A 229 -8.60 -19.01 4.88
N LEU A 230 -7.74 -19.37 3.92
CA LEU A 230 -7.69 -20.72 3.35
C LEU A 230 -7.19 -21.78 4.35
N LEU A 231 -6.42 -21.39 5.38
CA LEU A 231 -6.01 -22.32 6.44
C LEU A 231 -7.17 -22.70 7.37
N ARG A 232 -8.12 -21.77 7.57
CA ARG A 232 -9.31 -21.98 8.41
C ARG A 232 -10.52 -22.51 7.63
N ASN A 233 -10.57 -22.23 6.32
CA ASN A 233 -11.71 -22.52 5.45
C ASN A 233 -11.20 -23.20 4.17
N ASP A 234 -10.66 -24.41 4.32
CA ASP A 234 -10.03 -25.15 3.21
C ASP A 234 -11.07 -25.88 2.36
N THR A 235 -12.02 -25.14 1.81
CA THR A 235 -13.04 -25.66 0.89
C THR A 235 -12.66 -25.43 -0.56
N ILE A 236 -13.18 -26.25 -1.49
CA ILE A 236 -13.01 -26.05 -2.92
C ILE A 236 -13.50 -24.67 -3.35
N THR A 237 -14.65 -24.25 -2.82
CA THR A 237 -15.22 -22.93 -3.10
C THR A 237 -14.28 -21.78 -2.69
N ALA A 238 -13.67 -21.85 -1.49
CA ALA A 238 -12.74 -20.83 -1.02
C ALA A 238 -11.45 -20.80 -1.87
N ARG A 239 -10.91 -21.98 -2.21
CA ARG A 239 -9.74 -22.11 -3.10
C ARG A 239 -10.05 -21.57 -4.49
N ARG A 240 -11.21 -21.94 -5.05
CA ARG A 240 -11.68 -21.45 -6.36
C ARG A 240 -11.79 -19.93 -6.35
N ALA A 241 -12.38 -19.38 -5.31
CA ALA A 241 -12.57 -17.95 -5.15
C ALA A 241 -11.24 -17.16 -5.20
N VAL A 242 -10.21 -17.62 -4.47
CA VAL A 242 -8.87 -17.00 -4.52
C VAL A 242 -8.23 -17.21 -5.90
N TRP A 243 -8.39 -18.40 -6.49
CA TRP A 243 -7.80 -18.70 -7.78
C TRP A 243 -8.36 -17.84 -8.92
N GLU A 244 -9.65 -17.55 -8.91
CA GLU A 244 -10.29 -16.63 -9.87
C GLU A 244 -9.70 -15.22 -9.79
N ASP A 245 -9.42 -14.74 -8.58
CA ASP A 245 -8.73 -13.45 -8.41
C ASP A 245 -7.30 -13.51 -8.99
N MET A 246 -6.58 -14.63 -8.79
CA MET A 246 -5.22 -14.78 -9.33
C MET A 246 -5.23 -14.94 -10.85
N LEU A 247 -6.20 -15.62 -11.44
CA LEU A 247 -6.37 -15.69 -12.90
C LEU A 247 -6.57 -14.29 -13.50
N ALA A 248 -7.39 -13.46 -12.87
CA ALA A 248 -7.58 -12.07 -13.30
C ALA A 248 -6.28 -11.26 -13.21
N VAL A 249 -5.47 -11.46 -12.16
CA VAL A 249 -4.15 -10.84 -12.02
C VAL A 249 -3.20 -11.33 -13.11
N MET A 250 -3.13 -12.64 -13.39
CA MET A 250 -2.31 -13.20 -14.46
C MET A 250 -2.69 -12.60 -15.82
N GLN A 251 -3.98 -12.46 -16.12
CA GLN A 251 -4.47 -11.80 -17.33
C GLN A 251 -4.03 -10.33 -17.39
N LYS A 252 -4.16 -9.59 -16.28
CA LYS A 252 -3.75 -8.18 -16.21
C LYS A 252 -2.25 -8.00 -16.45
N LEU A 253 -1.45 -8.97 -16.02
CA LEU A 253 0.00 -8.97 -16.21
C LEU A 253 0.43 -9.51 -17.60
N GLY A 254 -0.51 -9.98 -18.44
CA GLY A 254 -0.22 -10.58 -19.73
C GLY A 254 0.52 -11.92 -19.62
N MET A 255 0.31 -12.66 -18.52
CA MET A 255 0.92 -13.97 -18.32
C MET A 255 0.21 -15.04 -19.16
N ASN A 256 0.96 -16.04 -19.62
CA ASN A 256 0.37 -17.20 -20.28
C ASN A 256 -0.38 -18.07 -19.25
N ILE A 257 -1.66 -18.33 -19.51
CA ILE A 257 -2.53 -19.12 -18.63
C ILE A 257 -2.91 -20.42 -19.36
N SER A 258 -2.42 -21.54 -18.84
CA SER A 258 -2.71 -22.87 -19.40
C SER A 258 -4.18 -23.26 -19.18
N GLU A 259 -4.69 -24.16 -20.04
CA GLU A 259 -6.03 -24.75 -19.87
C GLU A 259 -6.19 -25.46 -18.52
N LYS A 260 -5.14 -26.11 -18.02
CA LYS A 260 -5.12 -26.72 -16.69
C LYS A 260 -5.36 -25.68 -15.60
N GLN A 261 -4.68 -24.52 -15.65
CA GLN A 261 -4.86 -23.44 -14.70
C GLN A 261 -6.28 -22.84 -14.75
N ARG A 262 -6.86 -22.70 -15.94
CA ARG A 262 -8.25 -22.21 -16.09
C ARG A 262 -9.27 -23.11 -15.40
N ARG A 263 -9.00 -24.42 -15.32
CA ARG A 263 -9.90 -25.44 -14.76
C ARG A 263 -9.61 -25.82 -13.32
N TYR A 264 -8.63 -25.20 -12.65
CA TYR A 264 -8.39 -25.50 -11.24
C TYR A 264 -9.60 -25.19 -10.36
N PHE A 265 -9.93 -26.16 -9.50
CA PHE A 265 -11.04 -26.07 -8.54
C PHE A 265 -12.43 -25.91 -9.20
N GLN A 266 -12.58 -26.35 -10.45
CA GLN A 266 -13.91 -26.50 -11.10
C GLN A 266 -14.56 -27.80 -10.67
#